data_07a3157b9feb2546f6f3d8d7b0d2fe27
#
_entry.id   07a3157b9feb2546f6f3d8d7b0d2fe27
#
_cell.length_a   1.000
_cell.length_b   1.000
_cell.length_c   1.000
_cell.angle_alpha   90.00
_cell.angle_beta   90.00
_cell.angle_gamma   90.00
#
_symmetry.space_group_name_H-M   'P 1'
#
loop_
_entity.id
_entity.type
_entity.pdbx_description
1 polymer ?
#
loop_
_entity_poly.entity_id
_entity_poly.type
_entity_poly.pdbx_seq_one_letter_code
_entity_poly.pdbx_strand_id
1 'polypeptide(L)'
;MLANHRTGRVVGLAALLLCGLWGCSGSGSGPEPLSRMLDSEAHSKTRIRAINRTWDAVDAGEVERQQAREMLKRVVWSRSTYWSTRVAAMDALLKDTEGLDDTQAMLALLVPTEKSVELLERIGNVCVERGWVNVAPSFVRAWDRNTQEVRIDEDRPEPTTLTALFPDRSLPETLFEVFRGAYQEGPGVRFGEKDRRAAWGLLVRSATSDEQVTRLVRQVGSVDRTSDPLMWAVARSADRLNAVPKTAEQVAWVERLLTDPSNSDFVSDAERVVATLNAEQRMGWERRHVAPVVWASRFEPSLMNASRAQLLARIEEALEGRETVFRDRTDTAWLGGESLEEWEDELVWADALALLLAARVVETSSYSVGDIHARLFEQADADHADTSTEYGGIVLWTNSGVPMLELFPPRVNSRFGDDRFVASDELIEASDAALFHYHFHAMRTRNADYAGPSFSDFEFARREGRSCLLFTFVSPDRLNVDYFQPDGLRIDLGTIDRP
;
A
#
# COMPACT_ATOMS: atom_id res chain seq x y z
N MET A 1 29.14 -7.90 -52.64
CA MET A 1 28.79 -8.80 -53.77
C MET A 1 27.34 -9.24 -53.59
N LEU A 2 26.53 -8.88 -54.62
CA LEU A 2 25.20 -9.43 -55.04
C LEU A 2 24.08 -9.43 -53.95
N ALA A 3 23.14 -8.50 -53.86
CA ALA A 3 22.06 -8.20 -54.82
C ALA A 3 21.17 -9.43 -55.20
N ASN A 4 19.94 -9.45 -54.69
CA ASN A 4 18.83 -9.90 -55.53
C ASN A 4 17.49 -9.31 -55.08
N HIS A 5 16.93 -8.56 -55.97
CA HIS A 5 15.56 -8.08 -56.04
C HIS A 5 14.57 -9.23 -56.24
N ARG A 6 13.37 -9.13 -55.67
CA ARG A 6 12.14 -9.60 -56.35
C ARG A 6 10.98 -8.67 -56.05
N THR A 7 10.55 -8.03 -57.09
CA THR A 7 9.36 -7.26 -57.36
C THR A 7 8.10 -8.17 -57.39
N GLY A 8 7.01 -7.70 -56.87
CA GLY A 8 5.68 -8.37 -56.99
C GLY A 8 4.51 -7.39 -56.88
N ARG A 9 4.19 -6.84 -57.98
CA ARG A 9 2.90 -6.42 -58.58
C ARG A 9 1.80 -5.84 -57.65
N VAL A 10 1.59 -4.58 -57.94
CA VAL A 10 0.37 -3.78 -57.75
C VAL A 10 -0.78 -4.36 -58.57
N VAL A 11 -1.93 -4.58 -57.96
CA VAL A 11 -3.21 -4.66 -58.65
C VAL A 11 -4.06 -3.54 -58.08
N GLY A 12 -4.22 -2.52 -58.90
CA GLY A 12 -5.14 -1.44 -58.67
C GLY A 12 -6.58 -1.88 -58.91
N LEU A 13 -7.48 -1.52 -58.03
CA LEU A 13 -8.89 -1.46 -58.27
C LEU A 13 -9.38 -0.03 -58.02
N ALA A 14 -9.65 0.64 -59.13
CA ALA A 14 -10.35 1.91 -59.17
C ALA A 14 -11.79 1.70 -58.79
N ALA A 15 -12.25 2.34 -57.72
CA ALA A 15 -13.69 2.48 -57.40
C ALA A 15 -14.02 3.97 -57.44
N LEU A 16 -14.93 4.26 -58.32
CA LEU A 16 -15.46 5.56 -58.72
C LEU A 16 -15.89 6.45 -57.52
N LEU A 17 -15.43 7.68 -57.58
CA LEU A 17 -15.99 8.86 -56.96
C LEU A 17 -17.41 9.09 -57.51
N LEU A 18 -18.41 8.95 -56.62
CA LEU A 18 -19.70 9.62 -56.75
C LEU A 18 -19.73 10.68 -55.64
N CYS A 19 -19.28 11.88 -55.99
CA CYS A 19 -19.56 13.08 -55.25
C CYS A 19 -21.03 13.43 -55.34
N GLY A 20 -21.81 12.98 -54.36
CA GLY A 20 -23.11 13.54 -54.07
C GLY A 20 -22.95 14.80 -53.23
N LEU A 21 -23.00 15.96 -53.84
CA LEU A 21 -23.28 17.23 -53.22
C LEU A 21 -24.64 17.14 -52.48
N TRP A 22 -24.56 16.90 -51.16
CA TRP A 22 -25.69 17.19 -50.29
C TRP A 22 -25.34 18.40 -49.43
N GLY A 23 -26.12 19.42 -49.71
CA GLY A 23 -25.99 20.75 -49.18
C GLY A 23 -26.09 20.82 -47.66
N CYS A 24 -25.31 21.71 -47.11
CA CYS A 24 -25.57 22.30 -45.81
C CYS A 24 -26.96 22.92 -45.82
N SER A 25 -27.91 22.31 -45.15
CA SER A 25 -29.11 23.02 -44.74
C SER A 25 -29.83 22.27 -43.61
N GLY A 26 -30.00 22.99 -42.53
CA GLY A 26 -30.94 22.61 -41.51
C GLY A 26 -30.32 22.08 -40.24
N SER A 27 -30.13 22.99 -39.28
CA SER A 27 -30.14 22.69 -37.85
C SER A 27 -31.50 22.00 -37.53
N GLY A 28 -31.63 20.72 -37.90
CA GLY A 28 -32.75 19.90 -37.47
C GLY A 28 -32.68 19.73 -35.97
N SER A 29 -33.54 20.39 -35.25
CA SER A 29 -33.76 20.25 -33.81
C SER A 29 -34.45 18.90 -33.47
N GLY A 30 -34.08 17.83 -34.17
CA GLY A 30 -34.54 16.49 -33.85
C GLY A 30 -33.87 15.96 -32.60
N PRO A 31 -34.51 15.07 -31.86
CA PRO A 31 -33.93 14.48 -30.67
C PRO A 31 -32.66 13.71 -31.03
N GLU A 32 -31.62 13.89 -30.19
CA GLU A 32 -30.30 13.26 -30.37
C GLU A 32 -30.41 11.74 -30.34
N PRO A 33 -29.83 11.00 -31.30
CA PRO A 33 -29.88 9.55 -31.32
C PRO A 33 -29.20 8.94 -30.09
N LEU A 34 -29.78 7.89 -29.50
CA LEU A 34 -29.20 7.25 -28.28
C LEU A 34 -27.80 6.68 -28.51
N SER A 35 -27.50 6.24 -29.74
CA SER A 35 -26.16 5.77 -30.10
C SER A 35 -25.05 6.79 -29.83
N ARG A 36 -25.38 8.09 -29.82
CA ARG A 36 -24.41 9.16 -29.51
C ARG A 36 -23.91 9.12 -28.08
N MET A 37 -24.61 8.50 -27.14
CA MET A 37 -24.10 8.40 -25.75
C MET A 37 -22.83 7.54 -25.66
N LEU A 38 -22.65 6.56 -26.56
CA LEU A 38 -21.49 5.68 -26.62
C LEU A 38 -20.40 6.15 -27.60
N ASP A 39 -20.66 7.19 -28.37
CA ASP A 39 -19.72 7.76 -29.35
C ASP A 39 -18.62 8.52 -28.62
N SER A 40 -17.38 7.96 -28.58
CA SER A 40 -16.24 8.59 -27.92
C SER A 40 -15.80 9.91 -28.55
N GLU A 41 -16.06 10.09 -29.86
CA GLU A 41 -15.71 11.29 -30.62
C GLU A 41 -16.76 12.41 -30.47
N ALA A 42 -17.95 12.09 -30.00
CA ALA A 42 -18.98 13.06 -29.79
C ALA A 42 -18.68 13.94 -28.58
N HIS A 43 -18.93 15.26 -28.75
CA HIS A 43 -18.76 16.22 -27.67
C HIS A 43 -19.65 15.87 -26.46
N SER A 44 -19.15 16.08 -25.22
CA SER A 44 -19.86 15.73 -23.99
C SER A 44 -21.30 16.25 -23.93
N LYS A 45 -21.57 17.49 -24.39
CA LYS A 45 -22.93 18.05 -24.45
C LYS A 45 -23.87 17.22 -25.33
N THR A 46 -23.39 16.70 -26.46
CA THR A 46 -24.15 15.84 -27.37
C THR A 46 -24.45 14.50 -26.68
N ARG A 47 -23.46 13.89 -26.04
CA ARG A 47 -23.63 12.65 -25.28
C ARG A 47 -24.64 12.82 -24.14
N ILE A 48 -24.54 13.91 -23.37
CA ILE A 48 -25.48 14.21 -22.27
C ILE A 48 -26.91 14.40 -22.79
N ARG A 49 -27.13 15.04 -23.96
CA ARG A 49 -28.47 15.14 -24.55
C ARG A 49 -29.05 13.77 -24.90
N ALA A 50 -28.24 12.87 -25.48
CA ALA A 50 -28.65 11.51 -25.77
C ALA A 50 -29.00 10.75 -24.50
N ILE A 51 -28.19 10.87 -23.45
CA ILE A 51 -28.43 10.27 -22.13
C ILE A 51 -29.75 10.75 -21.52
N ASN A 52 -30.00 12.07 -21.53
CA ASN A 52 -31.21 12.65 -20.94
C ASN A 52 -32.49 12.20 -21.65
N ARG A 53 -32.40 11.78 -22.93
CA ARG A 53 -33.51 11.26 -23.72
C ARG A 53 -33.80 9.76 -23.49
N THR A 54 -32.95 9.08 -22.74
CA THR A 54 -32.97 7.60 -22.68
C THR A 54 -34.35 7.05 -22.29
N TRP A 55 -34.95 7.58 -21.26
CA TRP A 55 -36.24 7.07 -20.77
C TRP A 55 -37.41 7.47 -21.62
N ASP A 56 -37.39 8.66 -22.24
CA ASP A 56 -38.41 9.04 -23.24
C ASP A 56 -38.37 8.11 -24.42
N ALA A 57 -37.20 7.65 -24.85
CA ALA A 57 -37.05 6.68 -25.94
C ALA A 57 -37.52 5.25 -25.56
N VAL A 58 -37.33 4.88 -24.27
CA VAL A 58 -37.89 3.63 -23.73
C VAL A 58 -39.41 3.67 -23.74
N ASP A 59 -39.99 4.76 -23.24
CA ASP A 59 -41.45 4.94 -23.19
C ASP A 59 -42.07 5.03 -24.58
N ALA A 60 -41.33 5.56 -25.56
CA ALA A 60 -41.73 5.56 -26.99
C ALA A 60 -41.55 4.19 -27.71
N GLY A 61 -40.96 3.21 -27.04
CA GLY A 61 -40.69 1.90 -27.65
C GLY A 61 -39.53 1.89 -28.67
N GLU A 62 -38.68 2.94 -28.67
CA GLU A 62 -37.52 3.04 -29.59
C GLU A 62 -36.36 2.12 -29.14
N VAL A 63 -36.29 1.80 -27.85
CA VAL A 63 -35.26 0.93 -27.23
C VAL A 63 -35.85 0.15 -26.06
N GLU A 64 -35.40 -1.07 -25.88
CA GLU A 64 -35.76 -1.89 -24.74
C GLU A 64 -35.15 -1.35 -23.43
N ARG A 65 -35.89 -1.39 -22.29
CA ARG A 65 -35.47 -0.89 -21.01
C ARG A 65 -34.11 -1.49 -20.56
N GLN A 66 -33.97 -2.81 -20.71
CA GLN A 66 -32.72 -3.49 -20.36
C GLN A 66 -31.55 -3.02 -21.24
N GLN A 67 -31.78 -2.85 -22.54
CA GLN A 67 -30.75 -2.32 -23.43
C GLN A 67 -30.33 -0.88 -23.04
N ALA A 68 -31.29 -0.05 -22.69
CA ALA A 68 -31.04 1.31 -22.21
C ALA A 68 -30.17 1.32 -20.92
N ARG A 69 -30.50 0.45 -19.96
CA ARG A 69 -29.68 0.25 -18.75
C ARG A 69 -28.24 -0.10 -19.10
N GLU A 70 -28.03 -1.10 -19.96
CA GLU A 70 -26.68 -1.53 -20.35
C GLU A 70 -25.90 -0.43 -21.07
N MET A 71 -26.55 0.36 -21.92
CA MET A 71 -25.90 1.51 -22.57
C MET A 71 -25.46 2.56 -21.54
N LEU A 72 -26.31 2.92 -20.59
CA LEU A 72 -26.00 3.87 -19.53
C LEU A 72 -24.86 3.35 -18.62
N LYS A 73 -24.90 2.08 -18.20
CA LYS A 73 -23.83 1.45 -17.42
C LYS A 73 -22.49 1.52 -18.13
N ARG A 74 -22.43 1.24 -19.45
CA ARG A 74 -21.19 1.35 -20.23
C ARG A 74 -20.62 2.77 -20.19
N VAL A 75 -21.48 3.80 -20.24
CA VAL A 75 -21.01 5.19 -20.09
C VAL A 75 -20.44 5.45 -18.72
N VAL A 76 -21.11 4.99 -17.65
CA VAL A 76 -20.63 5.15 -16.25
C VAL A 76 -19.29 4.46 -16.03
N TRP A 77 -19.09 3.23 -16.57
CA TRP A 77 -17.84 2.48 -16.45
C TRP A 77 -16.69 2.98 -17.32
N SER A 78 -16.97 3.80 -18.34
CA SER A 78 -15.96 4.25 -19.30
C SER A 78 -15.01 5.29 -18.68
N ARG A 79 -13.83 4.88 -18.29
CA ARG A 79 -12.80 5.76 -17.69
C ARG A 79 -12.29 6.84 -18.65
N SER A 80 -12.37 6.62 -19.96
CA SER A 80 -12.04 7.62 -20.98
C SER A 80 -13.13 8.68 -21.16
N THR A 81 -14.31 8.47 -20.58
CA THR A 81 -15.43 9.41 -20.66
C THR A 81 -15.29 10.47 -19.57
N TYR A 82 -15.48 11.73 -19.95
CA TYR A 82 -15.41 12.84 -19.02
C TYR A 82 -16.42 12.70 -17.87
N TRP A 83 -16.04 13.03 -16.65
CA TRP A 83 -16.80 12.76 -15.43
C TRP A 83 -18.26 13.28 -15.50
N SER A 84 -18.51 14.48 -16.05
CA SER A 84 -19.86 15.04 -16.12
C SER A 84 -20.81 14.22 -17.00
N THR A 85 -20.29 13.57 -18.04
CA THR A 85 -21.07 12.65 -18.89
C THR A 85 -21.39 11.37 -18.13
N ARG A 86 -20.45 10.88 -17.33
CA ARG A 86 -20.64 9.69 -16.48
C ARG A 86 -21.65 9.98 -15.35
N VAL A 87 -21.61 11.16 -14.75
CA VAL A 87 -22.61 11.62 -13.79
C VAL A 87 -24.00 11.67 -14.42
N ALA A 88 -24.14 12.26 -15.62
CA ALA A 88 -25.44 12.30 -16.30
C ALA A 88 -25.99 10.89 -16.57
N ALA A 89 -25.15 9.93 -16.96
CA ALA A 89 -25.58 8.56 -17.17
C ALA A 89 -25.98 7.86 -15.85
N MET A 90 -25.25 8.11 -14.77
CA MET A 90 -25.62 7.62 -13.44
C MET A 90 -26.96 8.22 -12.98
N ASP A 91 -27.13 9.54 -13.11
CA ASP A 91 -28.39 10.20 -12.76
C ASP A 91 -29.58 9.70 -13.59
N ALA A 92 -29.34 9.31 -14.84
CA ALA A 92 -30.35 8.64 -15.65
C ALA A 92 -30.68 7.25 -15.11
N LEU A 93 -29.70 6.42 -14.76
CA LEU A 93 -29.92 5.11 -14.12
C LEU A 93 -30.70 5.20 -12.81
N LEU A 94 -30.47 6.23 -12.01
CA LEU A 94 -31.16 6.47 -10.74
C LEU A 94 -32.66 6.85 -10.90
N LYS A 95 -33.10 7.23 -12.10
CA LYS A 95 -34.52 7.47 -12.41
C LYS A 95 -35.28 6.15 -12.65
N ASP A 96 -34.59 5.08 -12.97
CA ASP A 96 -35.19 3.77 -13.20
C ASP A 96 -35.40 3.03 -11.88
N THR A 97 -36.59 3.16 -11.32
CA THR A 97 -36.94 2.57 -10.03
C THR A 97 -36.88 1.05 -10.01
N GLU A 98 -37.10 0.38 -11.14
CA GLU A 98 -37.02 -1.08 -11.27
C GLU A 98 -35.58 -1.59 -11.29
N GLY A 99 -34.60 -0.73 -11.65
CA GLY A 99 -33.18 -1.05 -11.75
C GLY A 99 -32.34 -0.51 -10.61
N LEU A 100 -32.94 -0.03 -9.50
CA LEU A 100 -32.20 0.62 -8.43
C LEU A 100 -31.20 -0.30 -7.72
N ASP A 101 -31.59 -1.54 -7.41
CA ASP A 101 -30.69 -2.53 -6.76
C ASP A 101 -29.50 -2.85 -7.66
N ASP A 102 -29.73 -2.98 -8.95
CA ASP A 102 -28.72 -3.23 -9.97
C ASP A 102 -27.78 -2.01 -10.15
N THR A 103 -28.34 -0.81 -10.04
CA THR A 103 -27.55 0.45 -10.05
C THR A 103 -26.71 0.58 -8.78
N GLN A 104 -27.26 0.29 -7.60
CA GLN A 104 -26.54 0.26 -6.34
C GLN A 104 -25.38 -0.76 -6.41
N ALA A 105 -25.65 -1.98 -6.89
CA ALA A 105 -24.63 -3.01 -7.07
C ALA A 105 -23.50 -2.55 -7.99
N MET A 106 -23.84 -1.91 -9.10
CA MET A 106 -22.87 -1.33 -10.04
C MET A 106 -22.01 -0.27 -9.35
N LEU A 107 -22.61 0.66 -8.60
CA LEU A 107 -21.90 1.72 -7.91
C LEU A 107 -20.98 1.17 -6.80
N ALA A 108 -21.45 0.17 -6.04
CA ALA A 108 -20.64 -0.52 -5.06
C ALA A 108 -19.37 -1.17 -5.65
N LEU A 109 -19.46 -1.68 -6.88
CA LEU A 109 -18.32 -2.22 -7.62
C LEU A 109 -17.43 -1.15 -8.25
N LEU A 110 -17.99 -0.01 -8.63
CA LEU A 110 -17.26 1.08 -9.28
C LEU A 110 -16.39 1.87 -8.28
N VAL A 111 -16.96 2.24 -7.13
CA VAL A 111 -16.34 3.10 -6.10
C VAL A 111 -14.90 2.70 -5.79
N PRO A 112 -14.55 1.41 -5.50
CA PRO A 112 -13.18 1.04 -5.16
C PRO A 112 -12.16 1.26 -6.28
N THR A 113 -12.60 1.48 -7.51
CA THR A 113 -11.72 1.62 -8.68
C THR A 113 -11.78 3.00 -9.32
N GLU A 114 -12.64 3.87 -8.80
CA GLU A 114 -12.86 5.21 -9.36
C GLU A 114 -11.72 6.16 -8.94
N LYS A 115 -11.33 7.02 -9.88
CA LYS A 115 -10.29 8.03 -9.67
C LYS A 115 -10.82 9.48 -9.73
N SER A 116 -12.00 9.70 -10.36
CA SER A 116 -12.60 11.02 -10.41
C SER A 116 -13.23 11.36 -9.07
N VAL A 117 -12.71 12.40 -8.44
CA VAL A 117 -13.23 12.95 -7.17
C VAL A 117 -14.67 13.40 -7.32
N GLU A 118 -15.00 14.09 -8.40
CA GLU A 118 -16.32 14.62 -8.67
C GLU A 118 -17.37 13.50 -8.83
N LEU A 119 -16.97 12.39 -9.45
CA LEU A 119 -17.86 11.22 -9.58
C LEU A 119 -18.01 10.49 -8.24
N LEU A 120 -16.93 10.31 -7.47
CA LEU A 120 -16.98 9.74 -6.12
C LEU A 120 -17.85 10.56 -5.19
N GLU A 121 -17.70 11.89 -5.20
CA GLU A 121 -18.53 12.79 -4.43
C GLU A 121 -20.02 12.68 -4.81
N ARG A 122 -20.33 12.65 -6.11
CA ARG A 122 -21.71 12.47 -6.56
C ARG A 122 -22.29 11.11 -6.16
N ILE A 123 -21.49 10.04 -6.26
CA ILE A 123 -21.92 8.70 -5.79
C ILE A 123 -22.17 8.74 -4.28
N GLY A 124 -21.27 9.36 -3.51
CA GLY A 124 -21.42 9.52 -2.07
C GLY A 124 -22.71 10.20 -1.68
N ASN A 125 -23.00 11.35 -2.32
CA ASN A 125 -24.24 12.10 -2.11
C ASN A 125 -25.48 11.23 -2.38
N VAL A 126 -25.48 10.46 -3.48
CA VAL A 126 -26.58 9.52 -3.80
C VAL A 126 -26.73 8.45 -2.72
N CYS A 127 -25.63 7.88 -2.23
CA CYS A 127 -25.68 6.86 -1.18
C CYS A 127 -26.28 7.44 0.12
N VAL A 128 -25.92 8.66 0.49
CA VAL A 128 -26.49 9.38 1.64
C VAL A 128 -27.97 9.68 1.43
N GLU A 129 -28.37 10.25 0.30
CA GLU A 129 -29.77 10.58 -0.05
C GLU A 129 -30.68 9.36 0.00
N ARG A 130 -30.17 8.19 -0.35
CA ARG A 130 -30.93 6.93 -0.42
C ARG A 130 -30.75 6.01 0.77
N GLY A 131 -29.88 6.36 1.73
CA GLY A 131 -29.59 5.54 2.89
C GLY A 131 -28.89 4.20 2.52
N TRP A 132 -28.07 4.16 1.48
CA TRP A 132 -27.37 2.95 1.03
C TRP A 132 -26.13 2.64 1.89
N VAL A 133 -26.35 2.35 3.16
CA VAL A 133 -25.28 2.12 4.15
C VAL A 133 -24.39 0.91 3.83
N ASN A 134 -24.90 -0.08 3.09
CA ASN A 134 -24.15 -1.26 2.68
C ASN A 134 -23.07 -0.98 1.63
N VAL A 135 -23.00 0.23 1.08
CA VAL A 135 -21.89 0.67 0.19
C VAL A 135 -20.65 1.15 0.99
N ALA A 136 -20.76 1.30 2.32
CA ALA A 136 -19.66 1.76 3.17
C ALA A 136 -18.34 0.99 2.97
N PRO A 137 -18.31 -0.36 2.88
CA PRO A 137 -17.07 -1.10 2.59
C PRO A 137 -16.39 -0.70 1.28
N SER A 138 -17.17 -0.31 0.27
CA SER A 138 -16.63 0.16 -1.01
C SER A 138 -15.93 1.49 -0.89
N PHE A 139 -16.45 2.42 -0.08
CA PHE A 139 -15.79 3.70 0.23
C PHE A 139 -14.53 3.49 1.08
N VAL A 140 -14.55 2.56 2.04
CA VAL A 140 -13.36 2.17 2.82
C VAL A 140 -12.26 1.69 1.88
N ARG A 141 -12.58 0.79 0.95
CA ARG A 141 -11.62 0.27 -0.04
C ARG A 141 -11.09 1.37 -0.98
N ALA A 142 -11.96 2.30 -1.41
CA ALA A 142 -11.56 3.43 -2.25
C ALA A 142 -10.56 4.33 -1.50
N TRP A 143 -10.85 4.63 -0.25
CA TRP A 143 -10.01 5.47 0.59
C TRP A 143 -8.64 4.85 0.86
N ASP A 144 -8.59 3.59 1.29
CA ASP A 144 -7.35 2.85 1.53
C ASP A 144 -6.45 2.79 0.29
N ARG A 145 -7.03 2.52 -0.89
CA ARG A 145 -6.30 2.41 -2.15
C ARG A 145 -5.63 3.70 -2.60
N ASN A 146 -6.25 4.84 -2.38
CA ASN A 146 -5.83 6.14 -2.93
C ASN A 146 -4.87 6.90 -2.00
N THR A 147 -4.36 6.29 -0.94
CA THR A 147 -3.41 6.90 0.00
C THR A 147 -2.06 7.26 -0.64
N GLN A 148 -1.77 6.78 -1.83
CA GLN A 148 -0.55 7.10 -2.59
C GLN A 148 -0.64 8.44 -3.34
N GLU A 149 -1.83 9.04 -3.49
CA GLU A 149 -1.95 10.38 -4.02
C GLU A 149 -1.86 11.37 -2.85
N VAL A 150 -1.02 12.40 -2.98
CA VAL A 150 -0.70 13.45 -1.97
C VAL A 150 -1.92 14.34 -1.65
N ARG A 151 -3.08 13.75 -1.47
CA ARG A 151 -4.28 14.47 -1.04
C ARG A 151 -4.40 14.36 0.47
N ILE A 152 -4.53 15.51 1.11
CA ILE A 152 -4.91 15.62 2.51
C ILE A 152 -6.25 14.88 2.68
N ASP A 153 -6.35 13.99 3.67
CA ASP A 153 -7.56 13.18 3.90
C ASP A 153 -8.85 14.04 4.03
N GLU A 154 -8.72 15.28 4.49
CA GLU A 154 -9.81 16.24 4.63
C GLU A 154 -10.50 16.63 3.31
N ASP A 155 -9.76 16.60 2.18
CA ASP A 155 -10.27 16.92 0.85
C ASP A 155 -10.88 15.74 0.12
N ARG A 156 -10.98 14.57 0.77
CA ARG A 156 -11.46 13.34 0.12
C ARG A 156 -12.96 13.15 0.31
N PRO A 157 -13.68 12.71 -0.74
CA PRO A 157 -15.12 12.45 -0.62
C PRO A 157 -15.45 11.23 0.23
N GLU A 158 -14.54 10.24 0.37
CA GLU A 158 -14.82 8.98 1.05
C GLU A 158 -15.07 9.16 2.57
N PRO A 159 -14.20 9.82 3.37
CA PRO A 159 -14.47 10.06 4.78
C PRO A 159 -15.70 10.95 4.99
N THR A 160 -15.91 11.96 4.15
CA THR A 160 -17.10 12.81 4.20
C THR A 160 -18.38 12.00 3.98
N THR A 161 -18.38 11.12 2.97
CA THR A 161 -19.50 10.21 2.69
C THR A 161 -19.77 9.27 3.84
N LEU A 162 -18.72 8.62 4.38
CA LEU A 162 -18.86 7.69 5.53
C LEU A 162 -19.45 8.39 6.76
N THR A 163 -19.00 9.60 7.06
CA THR A 163 -19.55 10.40 8.16
C THR A 163 -21.03 10.77 7.93
N ALA A 164 -21.39 11.15 6.70
CA ALA A 164 -22.76 11.51 6.36
C ALA A 164 -23.73 10.31 6.31
N LEU A 165 -23.24 9.12 5.95
CA LEU A 165 -24.02 7.87 5.97
C LEU A 165 -24.40 7.45 7.42
N PHE A 166 -23.57 7.81 8.40
CA PHE A 166 -23.75 7.40 9.80
C PHE A 166 -23.67 8.61 10.76
N PRO A 167 -24.63 9.53 10.71
CA PRO A 167 -24.55 10.80 11.45
C PRO A 167 -24.54 10.62 12.99
N ASP A 168 -24.98 9.47 13.48
CA ASP A 168 -25.03 9.15 14.91
C ASP A 168 -23.73 8.53 15.45
N ARG A 169 -22.69 8.42 14.62
CA ARG A 169 -21.42 7.78 14.96
C ARG A 169 -20.25 8.64 14.50
N SER A 170 -19.15 8.56 15.25
CA SER A 170 -17.87 9.10 14.76
C SER A 170 -17.32 8.26 13.62
N LEU A 171 -16.45 8.84 12.80
CA LEU A 171 -15.80 8.15 11.69
C LEU A 171 -15.01 6.90 12.17
N PRO A 172 -14.18 6.95 13.26
CA PRO A 172 -13.54 5.75 13.79
C PRO A 172 -14.53 4.65 14.22
N GLU A 173 -15.67 5.00 14.82
CA GLU A 173 -16.70 4.01 15.17
C GLU A 173 -17.34 3.37 13.95
N THR A 174 -17.58 4.15 12.90
CA THR A 174 -18.08 3.64 11.61
C THR A 174 -17.09 2.67 10.97
N LEU A 175 -15.79 3.03 10.94
CA LEU A 175 -14.73 2.16 10.44
C LEU A 175 -14.58 0.88 11.30
N PHE A 176 -14.76 0.99 12.60
CA PHE A 176 -14.76 -0.17 13.50
C PHE A 176 -15.91 -1.15 13.19
N GLU A 177 -17.12 -0.66 12.90
CA GLU A 177 -18.20 -1.53 12.47
C GLU A 177 -17.92 -2.24 11.14
N VAL A 178 -17.29 -1.53 10.19
CA VAL A 178 -16.83 -2.16 8.93
C VAL A 178 -15.77 -3.23 9.23
N PHE A 179 -14.79 -2.95 10.10
CA PHE A 179 -13.79 -3.91 10.56
C PHE A 179 -14.44 -5.16 11.20
N ARG A 180 -15.48 -4.99 12.02
CA ARG A 180 -16.23 -6.08 12.63
C ARG A 180 -17.05 -6.91 11.63
N GLY A 181 -17.08 -6.51 10.37
CA GLY A 181 -17.85 -7.20 9.35
C GLY A 181 -19.29 -6.75 9.22
N ALA A 182 -19.67 -5.59 9.77
CA ALA A 182 -20.97 -5.01 9.48
C ALA A 182 -21.05 -4.64 7.97
N TYR A 183 -22.26 -4.62 7.44
CA TYR A 183 -22.55 -4.24 6.05
C TYR A 183 -22.04 -5.24 4.99
N GLN A 184 -21.87 -6.50 5.35
CA GLN A 184 -21.43 -7.56 4.41
C GLN A 184 -22.49 -7.92 3.35
N GLU A 185 -23.77 -7.64 3.63
CA GLU A 185 -24.88 -7.99 2.76
C GLU A 185 -25.40 -6.78 1.98
N GLY A 186 -25.59 -6.96 0.71
CA GLY A 186 -26.18 -5.96 -0.17
C GLY A 186 -25.86 -6.19 -1.66
N PRO A 187 -26.63 -5.58 -2.56
CA PRO A 187 -26.41 -5.72 -4.00
C PRO A 187 -24.98 -5.30 -4.39
N GLY A 188 -24.23 -6.20 -5.03
CA GLY A 188 -22.89 -5.94 -5.55
C GLY A 188 -21.77 -5.78 -4.51
N VAL A 189 -22.07 -5.86 -3.22
CA VAL A 189 -21.06 -5.74 -2.16
C VAL A 189 -20.20 -7.00 -2.15
N ARG A 190 -18.91 -6.82 -2.42
CA ARG A 190 -17.88 -7.86 -2.25
C ARG A 190 -17.05 -7.46 -1.05
N PHE A 191 -17.46 -7.96 0.10
CA PHE A 191 -16.77 -7.71 1.35
C PHE A 191 -15.86 -8.90 1.68
N GLY A 192 -14.62 -8.62 2.08
CA GLY A 192 -13.66 -9.63 2.45
C GLY A 192 -12.69 -9.15 3.52
N GLU A 193 -11.81 -10.01 3.96
CA GLU A 193 -10.81 -9.70 4.99
C GLU A 193 -9.93 -8.51 4.63
N LYS A 194 -9.60 -8.35 3.34
CA LYS A 194 -8.83 -7.19 2.87
C LYS A 194 -9.54 -5.87 3.19
N ASP A 195 -10.86 -5.82 3.05
CA ASP A 195 -11.64 -4.60 3.34
C ASP A 195 -11.71 -4.33 4.84
N ARG A 196 -11.77 -5.40 5.64
CA ARG A 196 -11.71 -5.31 7.10
C ARG A 196 -10.36 -4.79 7.57
N ARG A 197 -9.26 -5.30 7.01
CA ARG A 197 -7.90 -4.82 7.33
C ARG A 197 -7.75 -3.34 6.93
N ALA A 198 -8.24 -2.94 5.76
CA ALA A 198 -8.25 -1.55 5.32
C ALA A 198 -9.04 -0.66 6.30
N ALA A 199 -10.24 -1.10 6.71
CA ALA A 199 -11.05 -0.37 7.69
C ALA A 199 -10.30 -0.15 9.01
N TRP A 200 -9.54 -1.14 9.49
CA TRP A 200 -8.72 -1.00 10.69
C TRP A 200 -7.61 0.04 10.52
N GLY A 201 -6.84 -0.02 9.44
CA GLY A 201 -5.78 0.96 9.17
C GLY A 201 -6.31 2.39 9.10
N LEU A 202 -7.46 2.58 8.42
CA LEU A 202 -8.13 3.87 8.35
C LEU A 202 -8.68 4.34 9.70
N LEU A 203 -9.18 3.41 10.52
CA LEU A 203 -9.63 3.70 11.89
C LEU A 203 -8.49 4.26 12.73
N VAL A 204 -7.33 3.61 12.74
CA VAL A 204 -6.18 4.05 13.51
C VAL A 204 -5.72 5.43 13.05
N ARG A 205 -5.68 5.68 11.73
CA ARG A 205 -5.31 6.97 11.16
C ARG A 205 -6.32 8.09 11.48
N SER A 206 -7.61 7.76 11.58
CA SER A 206 -8.69 8.73 11.85
C SER A 206 -8.92 8.94 13.34
N ALA A 207 -8.32 8.11 14.20
CA ALA A 207 -8.47 8.23 15.64
C ALA A 207 -7.79 9.51 16.15
N THR A 208 -8.40 10.16 17.12
CA THR A 208 -7.89 11.39 17.72
C THR A 208 -6.86 11.13 18.82
N SER A 209 -6.77 9.89 19.30
CA SER A 209 -5.80 9.47 20.31
C SER A 209 -5.64 7.95 20.35
N ASP A 210 -4.51 7.50 20.90
CA ASP A 210 -4.23 6.07 21.14
C ASP A 210 -5.21 5.45 22.14
N GLU A 211 -5.77 6.23 23.07
CA GLU A 211 -6.79 5.77 24.00
C GLU A 211 -8.11 5.42 23.28
N GLN A 212 -8.45 6.14 22.21
CA GLN A 212 -9.61 5.82 21.39
C GLN A 212 -9.43 4.45 20.74
N VAL A 213 -8.26 4.21 20.10
CA VAL A 213 -7.95 2.91 19.50
C VAL A 213 -7.92 1.80 20.53
N THR A 214 -7.26 2.02 21.67
CA THR A 214 -7.19 1.05 22.77
C THR A 214 -8.58 0.69 23.31
N ARG A 215 -9.50 1.65 23.40
CA ARG A 215 -10.89 1.42 23.81
C ARG A 215 -11.61 0.52 22.80
N LEU A 216 -11.45 0.75 21.50
CA LEU A 216 -12.05 -0.06 20.45
C LEU A 216 -11.46 -1.48 20.45
N VAL A 217 -10.14 -1.63 20.63
CA VAL A 217 -9.50 -2.95 20.79
C VAL A 217 -10.08 -3.72 21.97
N ARG A 218 -10.30 -3.08 23.12
CA ARG A 218 -10.92 -3.73 24.29
C ARG A 218 -12.34 -4.22 24.02
N GLN A 219 -13.09 -3.56 23.12
CA GLN A 219 -14.42 -4.04 22.70
C GLN A 219 -14.33 -5.35 21.91
N VAL A 220 -13.19 -5.62 21.25
CA VAL A 220 -12.94 -6.87 20.52
C VAL A 220 -12.63 -8.04 21.48
N GLY A 221 -12.11 -7.77 22.65
CA GLY A 221 -11.38 -8.66 23.57
C GLY A 221 -11.98 -10.01 23.99
N SER A 222 -13.22 -10.33 23.62
CA SER A 222 -13.85 -11.63 23.95
C SER A 222 -14.15 -12.51 22.73
N VAL A 223 -13.59 -12.17 21.57
CA VAL A 223 -13.84 -12.92 20.33
C VAL A 223 -13.00 -14.19 20.29
N ASP A 224 -13.64 -15.31 19.97
CA ASP A 224 -12.96 -16.60 19.78
C ASP A 224 -12.21 -16.65 18.43
N ARG A 225 -11.01 -17.25 18.44
CA ARG A 225 -10.19 -17.47 17.26
C ARG A 225 -10.92 -18.18 16.11
N THR A 226 -11.80 -19.13 16.43
CA THR A 226 -12.53 -19.91 15.42
C THR A 226 -13.70 -19.15 14.82
N SER A 227 -14.26 -18.18 15.55
CA SER A 227 -15.38 -17.37 15.08
C SER A 227 -14.94 -16.17 14.24
N ASP A 228 -13.84 -15.51 14.61
CA ASP A 228 -13.26 -14.39 13.87
C ASP A 228 -11.74 -14.32 14.11
N PRO A 229 -10.93 -15.01 13.28
CA PRO A 229 -9.47 -15.05 13.42
C PRO A 229 -8.83 -13.67 13.38
N LEU A 230 -9.34 -12.78 12.51
CA LEU A 230 -8.81 -11.43 12.32
C LEU A 230 -8.99 -10.55 13.57
N MET A 231 -10.21 -10.49 14.09
CA MET A 231 -10.49 -9.73 15.31
C MET A 231 -9.74 -10.30 16.52
N TRP A 232 -9.71 -11.63 16.64
CA TRP A 232 -8.94 -12.31 17.68
C TRP A 232 -7.45 -11.95 17.61
N ALA A 233 -6.85 -11.95 16.41
CA ALA A 233 -5.44 -11.66 16.23
C ALA A 233 -5.10 -10.21 16.63
N VAL A 234 -5.93 -9.24 16.25
CA VAL A 234 -5.76 -7.82 16.64
C VAL A 234 -5.82 -7.67 18.16
N ALA A 235 -6.83 -8.26 18.80
CA ALA A 235 -6.99 -8.18 20.26
C ALA A 235 -5.81 -8.86 20.98
N ARG A 236 -5.39 -10.04 20.53
CA ARG A 236 -4.27 -10.77 21.11
C ARG A 236 -2.94 -10.07 20.95
N SER A 237 -2.68 -9.45 19.77
CA SER A 237 -1.48 -8.67 19.56
C SER A 237 -1.40 -7.49 20.52
N ALA A 238 -2.49 -6.78 20.72
CA ALA A 238 -2.55 -5.68 21.69
C ALA A 238 -2.37 -6.15 23.15
N ASP A 239 -2.95 -7.28 23.53
CA ASP A 239 -2.90 -7.82 24.90
C ASP A 239 -1.54 -8.48 25.21
N ARG A 240 -1.00 -9.29 24.29
CA ARG A 240 0.17 -10.17 24.54
C ARG A 240 1.47 -9.63 24.00
N LEU A 241 1.43 -8.95 22.85
CA LEU A 241 2.62 -8.35 22.23
C LEU A 241 2.72 -6.85 22.52
N ASN A 242 1.74 -6.27 23.20
CA ASN A 242 1.61 -4.82 23.41
C ASN A 242 1.72 -4.00 22.10
N ALA A 243 1.46 -4.64 20.96
CA ALA A 243 1.60 -4.06 19.63
C ALA A 243 0.23 -3.95 18.96
N VAL A 244 -0.28 -2.74 18.88
CA VAL A 244 -1.52 -2.45 18.12
C VAL A 244 -1.13 -2.23 16.66
N PRO A 245 -1.67 -3.02 15.72
CA PRO A 245 -1.38 -2.81 14.29
C PRO A 245 -1.92 -1.45 13.85
N LYS A 246 -1.15 -0.71 13.03
CA LYS A 246 -1.50 0.65 12.59
C LYS A 246 -2.01 0.71 11.14
N THR A 247 -1.75 -0.32 10.35
CA THR A 247 -2.10 -0.38 8.92
C THR A 247 -2.79 -1.70 8.57
N ALA A 248 -3.35 -1.79 7.37
CA ALA A 248 -3.94 -3.02 6.85
C ALA A 248 -2.90 -4.16 6.76
N GLU A 249 -1.68 -3.83 6.35
CA GLU A 249 -0.57 -4.78 6.24
C GLU A 249 -0.11 -5.29 7.60
N GLN A 250 -0.06 -4.41 8.60
CA GLN A 250 0.25 -4.81 9.98
C GLN A 250 -0.83 -5.71 10.57
N VAL A 251 -2.10 -5.48 10.24
CA VAL A 251 -3.19 -6.40 10.62
C VAL A 251 -3.00 -7.77 9.95
N ALA A 252 -2.64 -7.80 8.67
CA ALA A 252 -2.33 -9.05 7.96
C ALA A 252 -1.16 -9.79 8.61
N TRP A 253 -0.13 -9.05 9.03
CA TRP A 253 1.01 -9.61 9.74
C TRP A 253 0.60 -10.25 11.08
N VAL A 254 -0.14 -9.55 11.96
CA VAL A 254 -0.55 -10.14 13.26
C VAL A 254 -1.43 -11.37 13.05
N GLU A 255 -2.28 -11.36 12.05
CA GLU A 255 -3.13 -12.51 11.72
C GLU A 255 -2.26 -13.71 11.33
N ARG A 256 -1.34 -13.58 10.37
CA ARG A 256 -0.42 -14.68 9.98
C ARG A 256 0.45 -15.10 11.16
N LEU A 257 1.11 -14.15 11.83
CA LEU A 257 1.99 -14.43 12.95
C LEU A 257 1.31 -15.29 14.03
N LEU A 258 0.07 -14.96 14.38
CA LEU A 258 -0.65 -15.61 15.48
C LEU A 258 -1.46 -16.84 15.03
N THR A 259 -1.72 -17.01 13.73
CA THR A 259 -2.51 -18.14 13.22
C THR A 259 -1.68 -19.22 12.55
N ASP A 260 -0.52 -18.90 12.00
CA ASP A 260 0.37 -19.89 11.39
C ASP A 260 1.16 -20.68 12.47
N PRO A 261 0.99 -22.02 12.53
CA PRO A 261 1.71 -22.85 13.49
C PRO A 261 3.24 -22.78 13.38
N SER A 262 3.79 -22.43 12.21
CA SER A 262 5.24 -22.29 12.01
C SER A 262 5.85 -21.16 12.87
N ASN A 263 5.05 -20.16 13.25
CA ASN A 263 5.45 -19.04 14.08
C ASN A 263 5.30 -19.31 15.60
N SER A 264 4.81 -20.48 16.02
CA SER A 264 4.43 -20.76 17.42
C SER A 264 5.56 -20.50 18.44
N ASP A 265 6.79 -20.92 18.12
CA ASP A 265 7.95 -20.74 19.00
C ASP A 265 8.35 -19.27 19.11
N PHE A 266 8.32 -18.55 17.99
CA PHE A 266 8.58 -17.12 17.96
C PHE A 266 7.53 -16.35 18.76
N VAL A 267 6.24 -16.67 18.56
CA VAL A 267 5.14 -16.04 19.30
C VAL A 267 5.23 -16.28 20.79
N SER A 268 5.53 -17.53 21.19
CA SER A 268 5.69 -17.88 22.61
C SER A 268 6.82 -17.11 23.28
N ASP A 269 7.95 -16.95 22.60
CA ASP A 269 9.06 -16.15 23.10
C ASP A 269 8.72 -14.66 23.11
N ALA A 270 8.05 -14.14 22.07
CA ALA A 270 7.63 -12.75 22.01
C ALA A 270 6.68 -12.40 23.18
N GLU A 271 5.64 -13.20 23.41
CA GLU A 271 4.72 -13.01 24.53
C GLU A 271 5.45 -13.02 25.88
N ARG A 272 6.36 -13.99 26.07
CA ARG A 272 7.15 -14.12 27.30
C ARG A 272 8.06 -12.91 27.54
N VAL A 273 8.77 -12.47 26.52
CA VAL A 273 9.72 -11.38 26.64
C VAL A 273 9.01 -10.04 26.82
N VAL A 274 7.99 -9.75 26.01
CA VAL A 274 7.21 -8.51 26.11
C VAL A 274 6.58 -8.36 27.50
N ALA A 275 6.15 -9.46 28.12
CA ALA A 275 5.62 -9.43 29.48
C ALA A 275 6.65 -8.95 30.53
N THR A 276 7.95 -9.12 30.28
CA THR A 276 9.03 -8.72 31.21
C THR A 276 9.56 -7.29 31.00
N LEU A 277 9.21 -6.64 29.89
CA LEU A 277 9.67 -5.28 29.60
C LEU A 277 9.15 -4.28 30.64
N ASN A 278 10.02 -3.38 31.07
CA ASN A 278 9.68 -2.28 31.96
C ASN A 278 9.03 -1.09 31.21
N ALA A 279 8.64 -0.04 31.91
CA ALA A 279 7.96 1.12 31.32
C ALA A 279 8.83 1.87 30.30
N GLU A 280 10.15 2.04 30.56
CA GLU A 280 11.09 2.68 29.63
C GLU A 280 11.23 1.86 28.34
N GLN A 281 11.38 0.54 28.45
CA GLN A 281 11.51 -0.36 27.33
C GLN A 281 10.25 -0.46 26.46
N ARG A 282 9.07 -0.17 27.03
CA ARG A 282 7.79 -0.12 26.33
C ARG A 282 7.46 1.25 25.74
N MET A 283 8.25 2.27 26.01
CA MET A 283 8.04 3.59 25.44
C MET A 283 8.19 3.52 23.92
N GLY A 284 7.22 4.07 23.18
CA GLY A 284 7.20 4.04 21.71
C GLY A 284 7.11 2.63 21.10
N TRP A 285 6.67 1.62 21.87
CA TRP A 285 6.64 0.24 21.45
C TRP A 285 5.73 0.01 20.23
N GLU A 286 6.28 -0.64 19.19
CA GLU A 286 5.61 -0.96 17.95
C GLU A 286 6.02 -2.34 17.42
N ARG A 287 5.36 -2.79 16.34
CA ARG A 287 5.65 -4.03 15.64
C ARG A 287 7.14 -4.23 15.35
N ARG A 288 7.83 -3.19 14.86
CA ARG A 288 9.25 -3.25 14.47
C ARG A 288 10.18 -3.70 15.58
N HIS A 289 9.75 -3.59 16.84
CA HIS A 289 10.55 -3.91 18.01
C HIS A 289 10.46 -5.37 18.44
N VAL A 290 9.42 -6.10 18.01
CA VAL A 290 9.14 -7.46 18.47
C VAL A 290 10.30 -8.41 18.12
N ALA A 291 10.75 -8.44 16.86
CA ALA A 291 11.81 -9.35 16.42
C ALA A 291 13.18 -9.03 17.04
N PRO A 292 13.65 -7.75 17.09
CA PRO A 292 14.88 -7.37 17.79
C PRO A 292 14.90 -7.78 19.26
N VAL A 293 13.80 -7.60 19.98
CA VAL A 293 13.71 -7.93 21.41
C VAL A 293 13.70 -9.45 21.62
N VAL A 294 13.00 -10.22 20.78
CA VAL A 294 13.05 -11.68 20.83
C VAL A 294 14.46 -12.19 20.57
N TRP A 295 15.14 -11.62 19.56
CA TRP A 295 16.52 -11.98 19.25
C TRP A 295 17.44 -11.72 20.45
N ALA A 296 17.43 -10.50 21.01
CA ALA A 296 18.26 -10.12 22.14
C ALA A 296 18.02 -11.03 23.35
N SER A 297 16.75 -11.32 23.66
CA SER A 297 16.40 -12.23 24.74
C SER A 297 16.95 -13.64 24.57
N ARG A 298 16.99 -14.15 23.33
CA ARG A 298 17.48 -15.50 23.04
C ARG A 298 19.00 -15.61 23.03
N PHE A 299 19.66 -14.65 22.38
CA PHE A 299 21.06 -14.81 21.99
C PHE A 299 22.00 -13.89 22.78
N GLU A 300 21.50 -12.77 23.29
CA GLU A 300 22.29 -11.82 24.07
C GLU A 300 21.46 -11.18 25.18
N PRO A 301 21.07 -11.98 26.22
CA PRO A 301 20.21 -11.49 27.30
C PRO A 301 20.76 -10.30 28.06
N SER A 302 22.07 -10.01 27.97
CA SER A 302 22.71 -8.81 28.57
C SER A 302 22.14 -7.52 27.97
N LEU A 303 21.73 -7.50 26.70
CA LEU A 303 21.13 -6.34 26.06
C LEU A 303 19.77 -5.99 26.65
N MET A 304 19.03 -7.00 27.14
CA MET A 304 17.73 -6.78 27.79
C MET A 304 17.85 -6.02 29.11
N ASN A 305 19.03 -6.05 29.73
CA ASN A 305 19.34 -5.32 30.98
C ASN A 305 20.09 -4.01 30.74
N ALA A 306 20.49 -3.71 29.50
CA ALA A 306 21.16 -2.47 29.16
C ALA A 306 20.18 -1.29 29.18
N SER A 307 20.60 -0.15 29.70
CA SER A 307 19.87 1.10 29.56
C SER A 307 19.93 1.61 28.09
N ARG A 308 19.02 2.52 27.72
CA ARG A 308 19.07 3.21 26.42
C ARG A 308 20.47 3.83 26.18
N ALA A 309 21.03 4.54 27.15
CA ALA A 309 22.36 5.16 27.06
C ALA A 309 23.47 4.14 26.79
N GLN A 310 23.40 2.94 27.41
CA GLN A 310 24.38 1.89 27.15
C GLN A 310 24.23 1.29 25.74
N LEU A 311 23.03 1.21 25.21
CA LEU A 311 22.82 0.78 23.82
C LEU A 311 23.38 1.81 22.84
N LEU A 312 23.11 3.10 23.04
CA LEU A 312 23.65 4.20 22.24
C LEU A 312 25.18 4.19 22.23
N ALA A 313 25.85 4.10 23.40
CA ALA A 313 27.30 4.03 23.48
C ALA A 313 27.90 2.84 22.69
N ARG A 314 27.21 1.68 22.67
CA ARG A 314 27.62 0.54 21.85
C ARG A 314 27.39 0.77 20.35
N ILE A 315 26.37 1.53 19.96
CA ILE A 315 26.15 1.90 18.57
C ILE A 315 27.25 2.85 18.11
N GLU A 316 27.59 3.88 18.92
CA GLU A 316 28.69 4.80 18.65
C GLU A 316 30.01 4.03 18.48
N GLU A 317 30.33 3.10 19.39
CA GLU A 317 31.50 2.23 19.27
C GLU A 317 31.48 1.39 17.98
N ALA A 318 30.32 0.82 17.60
CA ALA A 318 30.18 0.02 16.40
C ALA A 318 30.30 0.82 15.10
N LEU A 319 29.95 2.10 15.12
CA LEU A 319 30.03 3.01 13.97
C LEU A 319 31.32 3.85 13.95
N GLU A 320 32.16 3.80 15.01
CA GLU A 320 33.38 4.60 15.10
C GLU A 320 34.33 4.34 13.92
N GLY A 321 34.76 5.42 13.28
CA GLY A 321 35.71 5.38 12.15
C GLY A 321 35.16 4.84 10.84
N ARG A 322 33.85 4.57 10.72
CA ARG A 322 33.24 4.16 9.46
C ARG A 322 33.10 5.33 8.50
N GLU A 323 33.36 5.07 7.23
CA GLU A 323 33.14 6.05 6.15
C GLU A 323 31.64 6.11 5.83
N THR A 324 31.03 7.26 6.01
CA THR A 324 29.64 7.53 5.68
C THR A 324 29.54 8.20 4.30
N VAL A 325 28.50 7.88 3.53
CA VAL A 325 28.26 8.39 2.18
C VAL A 325 26.95 9.16 2.09
N PHE A 326 26.33 9.34 3.24
CA PHE A 326 25.04 9.99 3.32
C PHE A 326 25.05 11.37 2.66
N ARG A 327 24.13 11.57 1.72
CA ARG A 327 23.87 12.87 1.11
C ARG A 327 22.44 13.28 1.44
N ASP A 328 22.30 14.54 1.85
CA ASP A 328 20.99 15.14 1.99
C ASP A 328 20.33 15.25 0.61
N ARG A 329 19.28 14.47 0.42
CA ARG A 329 18.48 14.56 -0.83
C ARG A 329 17.42 15.63 -0.64
N THR A 330 17.45 16.64 -1.49
CA THR A 330 16.45 17.71 -1.52
C THR A 330 15.04 17.17 -1.83
N ASP A 331 14.92 16.00 -2.42
CA ASP A 331 13.65 15.32 -2.67
C ASP A 331 13.06 14.67 -1.41
N THR A 332 13.87 14.35 -0.39
CA THR A 332 13.39 13.87 0.90
C THR A 332 12.95 15.00 1.84
N ALA A 333 13.35 16.25 1.60
CA ALA A 333 12.81 17.43 2.31
C ALA A 333 11.28 17.53 2.17
N TRP A 334 10.70 16.91 1.17
CA TRP A 334 9.25 16.77 0.95
C TRP A 334 8.53 16.00 2.07
N LEU A 335 9.23 15.17 2.83
CA LEU A 335 8.68 14.35 3.90
C LEU A 335 8.68 15.03 5.27
N GLY A 336 9.18 16.26 5.35
CA GLY A 336 9.41 16.92 6.63
C GLY A 336 10.47 16.21 7.48
N GLY A 337 11.22 15.28 6.88
CA GLY A 337 12.37 14.65 7.50
C GLY A 337 13.57 15.57 7.36
N GLU A 338 13.85 16.35 8.37
CA GLU A 338 15.16 16.97 8.53
C GLU A 338 16.20 15.86 8.59
N SER A 339 17.41 16.11 8.05
CA SER A 339 18.58 15.29 8.32
C SER A 339 18.81 15.36 9.84
N LEU A 340 18.51 14.27 10.55
CA LEU A 340 18.65 14.24 11.99
C LEU A 340 20.13 14.07 12.31
N GLU A 341 20.85 15.19 12.50
CA GLU A 341 22.19 15.19 13.07
C GLU A 341 22.18 14.75 14.55
N GLU A 342 20.98 14.78 15.18
CA GLU A 342 20.74 14.43 16.59
C GLU A 342 19.80 13.22 16.74
N TRP A 343 19.95 12.20 15.88
CA TRP A 343 19.13 10.98 15.90
C TRP A 343 19.06 10.26 17.25
N GLU A 344 20.07 10.45 18.09
CA GLU A 344 20.17 9.85 19.42
C GLU A 344 19.00 10.23 20.32
N ASP A 345 18.54 11.49 20.25
CA ASP A 345 17.44 11.99 21.09
C ASP A 345 16.09 11.41 20.69
N GLU A 346 15.94 10.95 19.46
CA GLU A 346 14.69 10.41 18.92
C GLU A 346 14.54 8.91 19.15
N LEU A 347 15.63 8.17 19.27
CA LEU A 347 15.59 6.74 19.50
C LEU A 347 15.06 6.39 20.89
N VAL A 348 13.97 5.65 20.96
CA VAL A 348 13.56 4.98 22.21
C VAL A 348 14.44 3.74 22.44
N TRP A 349 14.36 3.14 23.63
CA TRP A 349 15.17 1.97 24.00
C TRP A 349 15.09 0.83 22.95
N ALA A 350 13.91 0.53 22.47
CA ALA A 350 13.68 -0.55 21.51
C ALA A 350 14.22 -0.23 20.10
N ASP A 351 14.18 1.06 19.69
CA ASP A 351 14.82 1.52 18.45
C ASP A 351 16.34 1.43 18.55
N ALA A 352 16.93 1.85 19.68
CA ALA A 352 18.36 1.72 19.91
C ALA A 352 18.81 0.25 19.85
N LEU A 353 18.02 -0.67 20.41
CA LEU A 353 18.29 -2.10 20.28
C LEU A 353 18.26 -2.57 18.83
N ALA A 354 17.22 -2.20 18.06
CA ALA A 354 17.09 -2.57 16.65
C ALA A 354 18.26 -2.00 15.81
N LEU A 355 18.63 -0.74 16.04
CA LEU A 355 19.76 -0.09 15.36
C LEU A 355 21.10 -0.79 15.70
N LEU A 356 21.34 -1.16 16.96
CA LEU A 356 22.53 -1.91 17.34
C LEU A 356 22.61 -3.24 16.58
N LEU A 357 21.48 -3.94 16.40
CA LEU A 357 21.46 -5.18 15.64
C LEU A 357 21.69 -4.93 14.13
N ALA A 358 21.21 -3.81 13.59
CA ALA A 358 21.49 -3.41 12.22
C ALA A 358 22.98 -3.09 12.01
N ALA A 359 23.62 -2.34 12.94
CA ALA A 359 25.04 -2.04 12.90
C ALA A 359 25.91 -3.32 12.88
N ARG A 360 25.46 -4.39 13.54
CA ARG A 360 26.16 -5.69 13.52
C ARG A 360 26.16 -6.39 12.16
N VAL A 361 25.16 -6.14 11.31
CA VAL A 361 25.18 -6.65 9.93
C VAL A 361 26.35 -6.05 9.14
N VAL A 362 26.77 -4.83 9.52
CA VAL A 362 27.86 -4.08 8.89
C VAL A 362 29.21 -4.37 9.56
N GLU A 363 29.21 -4.85 10.81
CA GLU A 363 30.41 -5.08 11.58
C GLU A 363 31.18 -6.31 11.09
N THR A 364 32.48 -6.12 10.77
CA THR A 364 33.31 -7.16 10.14
C THR A 364 33.97 -8.14 11.13
N SER A 365 33.90 -7.91 12.46
CA SER A 365 34.79 -8.55 13.41
C SER A 365 34.21 -9.71 14.24
N SER A 366 32.90 -9.91 14.29
CA SER A 366 32.32 -10.75 15.36
C SER A 366 31.75 -12.10 14.95
N TYR A 367 31.56 -12.35 13.66
CA TYR A 367 30.94 -13.60 13.18
C TYR A 367 31.73 -14.15 11.97
N SER A 368 31.41 -15.32 11.45
CA SER A 368 31.83 -15.77 10.12
C SER A 368 31.24 -14.85 9.03
N VAL A 369 31.51 -13.57 9.16
CA VAL A 369 30.89 -12.43 8.46
C VAL A 369 31.30 -12.40 6.99
N GLY A 370 32.41 -13.01 6.61
CA GLY A 370 32.80 -13.13 5.20
C GLY A 370 31.70 -13.72 4.33
N ASP A 371 30.85 -14.59 4.87
CA ASP A 371 29.72 -15.14 4.13
C ASP A 371 28.58 -14.13 3.90
N ILE A 372 28.31 -13.22 4.86
CA ILE A 372 27.22 -12.24 4.72
C ILE A 372 27.61 -11.16 3.73
N HIS A 373 28.80 -10.58 3.85
CA HIS A 373 29.26 -9.56 2.91
C HIS A 373 29.39 -10.14 1.49
N ALA A 374 29.96 -11.33 1.34
CA ALA A 374 30.04 -12.01 0.06
C ALA A 374 28.63 -12.19 -0.59
N ARG A 375 27.66 -12.62 0.20
CA ARG A 375 26.26 -12.76 -0.27
C ARG A 375 25.61 -11.43 -0.62
N LEU A 376 25.87 -10.36 0.14
CA LEU A 376 25.34 -9.03 -0.18
C LEU A 376 25.89 -8.55 -1.53
N PHE A 377 27.21 -8.73 -1.78
CA PHE A 377 27.80 -8.37 -3.07
C PHE A 377 27.32 -9.25 -4.21
N GLU A 378 27.16 -10.57 -3.99
CA GLU A 378 26.57 -11.48 -4.98
C GLU A 378 25.14 -11.05 -5.38
N GLN A 379 24.33 -10.67 -4.40
CA GLN A 379 22.96 -10.20 -4.64
C GLN A 379 22.92 -8.83 -5.30
N ALA A 380 23.79 -7.90 -4.89
CA ALA A 380 23.92 -6.59 -5.50
C ALA A 380 24.40 -6.67 -6.96
N ASP A 381 25.31 -7.63 -7.27
CA ASP A 381 25.75 -7.90 -8.65
C ASP A 381 24.62 -8.49 -9.49
N ALA A 382 23.78 -9.36 -8.90
CA ALA A 382 22.61 -9.92 -9.57
C ALA A 382 21.55 -8.85 -9.85
N ASP A 383 21.33 -7.93 -8.91
CA ASP A 383 20.47 -6.76 -9.09
C ASP A 383 21.00 -5.84 -10.18
N HIS A 384 22.29 -5.49 -10.13
CA HIS A 384 22.94 -4.67 -11.15
C HIS A 384 22.83 -5.27 -12.56
N ALA A 385 22.84 -6.59 -12.69
CA ALA A 385 22.70 -7.29 -13.97
C ALA A 385 21.26 -7.33 -14.50
N ASP A 386 20.26 -7.13 -13.64
CA ASP A 386 18.83 -7.17 -13.97
C ASP A 386 18.20 -5.78 -13.98
N THR A 387 18.29 -5.06 -15.08
CA THR A 387 17.77 -3.70 -15.24
C THR A 387 16.23 -3.60 -15.24
N SER A 388 15.51 -4.67 -14.95
CA SER A 388 14.05 -4.69 -14.97
C SER A 388 13.41 -4.47 -13.61
N THR A 389 14.18 -4.54 -12.51
CA THR A 389 13.68 -4.43 -11.13
C THR A 389 14.83 -4.29 -10.15
N GLU A 390 14.57 -3.76 -8.95
CA GLU A 390 15.46 -3.86 -7.80
C GLU A 390 15.26 -5.18 -7.06
N TYR A 391 16.32 -5.72 -6.46
CA TYR A 391 16.30 -6.93 -5.64
C TYR A 391 16.22 -6.58 -4.16
N GLY A 392 15.68 -7.51 -3.37
CA GLY A 392 15.59 -7.36 -1.94
C GLY A 392 15.28 -8.67 -1.24
N GLY A 393 15.26 -8.62 0.08
CA GLY A 393 15.07 -9.79 0.90
C GLY A 393 14.84 -9.46 2.38
N ILE A 394 15.15 -10.41 3.23
CA ILE A 394 15.00 -10.32 4.67
C ILE A 394 16.29 -10.70 5.40
N VAL A 395 16.50 -10.04 6.54
CA VAL A 395 17.53 -10.43 7.51
C VAL A 395 16.86 -11.27 8.59
N LEU A 396 17.25 -12.51 8.66
CA LEU A 396 16.87 -13.47 9.70
C LEU A 396 18.05 -13.73 10.65
N TRP A 397 17.89 -14.68 11.54
CA TRP A 397 18.98 -15.23 12.34
C TRP A 397 18.93 -16.76 12.32
N THR A 398 20.11 -17.36 12.42
CA THR A 398 20.25 -18.81 12.62
C THR A 398 19.92 -19.18 14.08
N ASN A 399 19.84 -20.47 14.35
CA ASN A 399 19.68 -21.01 15.71
C ASN A 399 20.85 -20.65 16.65
N SER A 400 21.98 -20.19 16.11
CA SER A 400 23.13 -19.69 16.87
C SER A 400 23.11 -18.17 17.05
N GLY A 401 22.10 -17.47 16.58
CA GLY A 401 22.00 -16.00 16.69
C GLY A 401 22.82 -15.23 15.66
N VAL A 402 23.40 -15.92 14.67
CA VAL A 402 24.15 -15.27 13.59
C VAL A 402 23.16 -14.75 12.55
N PRO A 403 23.28 -13.50 12.07
CA PRO A 403 22.45 -12.98 10.99
C PRO A 403 22.56 -13.83 9.72
N MET A 404 21.47 -13.97 9.01
CA MET A 404 21.35 -14.70 7.75
C MET A 404 20.51 -13.88 6.77
N LEU A 405 20.96 -13.83 5.51
CA LEU A 405 20.26 -13.16 4.44
C LEU A 405 19.46 -14.17 3.62
N GLU A 406 18.21 -13.83 3.33
CA GLU A 406 17.38 -14.58 2.40
C GLU A 406 16.88 -13.62 1.31
N LEU A 407 17.25 -13.92 0.06
CA LEU A 407 16.89 -13.13 -1.11
C LEU A 407 15.54 -13.56 -1.67
N PHE A 408 14.69 -12.58 -1.96
CA PHE A 408 13.42 -12.78 -2.64
C PHE A 408 13.38 -11.93 -3.93
N PRO A 409 13.92 -12.43 -5.04
CA PRO A 409 13.90 -11.68 -6.29
C PRO A 409 12.46 -11.44 -6.75
N PRO A 410 12.12 -10.22 -7.22
CA PRO A 410 10.79 -9.90 -7.66
C PRO A 410 10.28 -10.81 -8.77
N ARG A 411 9.00 -11.16 -8.73
CA ARG A 411 8.35 -11.95 -9.77
C ARG A 411 8.31 -11.20 -11.09
N VAL A 412 8.23 -11.91 -12.21
CA VAL A 412 8.20 -11.33 -13.56
C VAL A 412 7.11 -10.26 -13.73
N ASN A 413 5.94 -10.48 -13.13
CA ASN A 413 4.82 -9.54 -13.18
C ASN A 413 4.93 -8.37 -12.17
N SER A 414 5.96 -8.34 -11.35
CA SER A 414 6.25 -7.29 -10.37
C SER A 414 7.50 -6.48 -10.71
N ARG A 415 8.00 -6.60 -11.93
CA ARG A 415 9.18 -5.89 -12.44
C ARG A 415 8.74 -4.63 -13.15
N PHE A 416 9.02 -3.47 -12.57
CA PHE A 416 8.53 -2.17 -13.02
C PHE A 416 9.64 -1.15 -13.33
N GLY A 417 10.87 -1.60 -13.44
CA GLY A 417 12.06 -0.77 -13.70
C GLY A 417 13.12 -0.95 -12.63
N ASP A 418 14.33 -0.49 -12.95
CA ASP A 418 15.56 -0.62 -12.16
C ASP A 418 15.66 0.43 -11.02
N ASP A 419 14.58 1.11 -10.75
CA ASP A 419 14.43 2.13 -9.72
C ASP A 419 13.28 1.82 -8.75
N ARG A 420 12.81 0.56 -8.75
CA ARG A 420 11.65 0.16 -7.94
C ARG A 420 11.73 -1.26 -7.42
N PHE A 421 11.79 -1.38 -6.11
CA PHE A 421 11.59 -2.65 -5.40
C PHE A 421 10.09 -2.91 -5.15
N VAL A 422 9.64 -4.12 -5.50
CA VAL A 422 8.29 -4.60 -5.16
C VAL A 422 8.40 -5.92 -4.41
N ALA A 423 8.18 -5.87 -3.10
CA ALA A 423 8.16 -7.06 -2.26
C ALA A 423 7.11 -8.07 -2.75
N SER A 424 7.52 -9.32 -2.92
CA SER A 424 6.58 -10.40 -3.26
C SER A 424 5.76 -10.83 -2.04
N ASP A 425 4.62 -11.47 -2.29
CA ASP A 425 3.81 -12.03 -1.20
C ASP A 425 4.62 -13.05 -0.37
N GLU A 426 5.50 -13.84 -1.02
CA GLU A 426 6.38 -14.79 -0.34
C GLU A 426 7.39 -14.10 0.58
N LEU A 427 7.96 -12.98 0.15
CA LEU A 427 8.85 -12.18 1.01
C LEU A 427 8.09 -11.66 2.23
N ILE A 428 6.89 -11.12 2.01
CA ILE A 428 6.06 -10.59 3.09
C ILE A 428 5.68 -11.67 4.09
N GLU A 429 5.34 -12.88 3.63
CA GLU A 429 5.02 -14.03 4.48
C GLU A 429 6.25 -14.53 5.24
N ALA A 430 7.39 -14.74 4.56
CA ALA A 430 8.63 -15.19 5.18
C ALA A 430 9.18 -14.19 6.21
N SER A 431 8.79 -12.92 6.11
CA SER A 431 9.27 -11.85 6.97
C SER A 431 8.62 -11.77 8.35
N ASP A 432 7.64 -12.63 8.67
CA ASP A 432 6.85 -12.47 9.90
C ASP A 432 7.70 -12.41 11.18
N ALA A 433 8.78 -13.19 11.25
CA ALA A 433 9.75 -13.20 12.33
C ALA A 433 11.12 -12.59 11.96
N ALA A 434 11.24 -11.92 10.81
CA ALA A 434 12.50 -11.33 10.35
C ALA A 434 12.87 -10.07 11.15
N LEU A 435 14.18 -9.82 11.29
CA LEU A 435 14.72 -8.61 11.90
C LEU A 435 14.43 -7.39 11.02
N PHE A 436 14.85 -7.45 9.76
CA PHE A 436 14.77 -6.34 8.82
C PHE A 436 14.35 -6.83 7.44
N HIS A 437 13.69 -5.97 6.68
CA HIS A 437 13.68 -6.05 5.24
C HIS A 437 14.91 -5.34 4.69
N TYR A 438 15.40 -5.76 3.53
CA TYR A 438 16.42 -5.01 2.80
C TYR A 438 16.16 -5.01 1.30
N HIS A 439 16.72 -4.02 0.61
CA HIS A 439 16.79 -3.98 -0.84
C HIS A 439 18.07 -3.24 -1.30
N PHE A 440 18.30 -3.22 -2.62
CA PHE A 440 19.49 -2.66 -3.22
C PHE A 440 19.16 -1.47 -4.10
N HIS A 441 20.01 -0.44 -4.05
CA HIS A 441 20.14 0.59 -5.05
C HIS A 441 21.40 0.29 -5.88
N ALA A 442 21.33 -0.72 -6.77
CA ALA A 442 22.47 -1.25 -7.51
C ALA A 442 22.41 -1.01 -9.02
N MET A 443 21.49 -0.17 -9.51
CA MET A 443 21.40 0.16 -10.94
C MET A 443 22.73 0.61 -11.57
N ARG A 444 23.65 1.14 -10.78
CA ARG A 444 25.00 1.53 -11.18
C ARG A 444 25.98 1.15 -10.07
N THR A 445 27.21 0.71 -10.47
CA THR A 445 28.29 0.41 -9.52
C THR A 445 28.92 1.66 -8.90
N ARG A 446 28.50 2.87 -9.28
CA ARG A 446 28.83 4.15 -8.67
C ARG A 446 27.55 4.96 -8.54
N ASN A 447 26.80 4.64 -7.51
CA ASN A 447 25.44 5.14 -7.29
C ASN A 447 25.34 5.99 -6.01
N ALA A 448 26.44 6.56 -5.53
CA ALA A 448 26.47 7.34 -4.29
C ALA A 448 25.45 8.48 -4.23
N ASP A 449 25.03 9.02 -5.39
CA ASP A 449 24.00 10.05 -5.45
C ASP A 449 22.60 9.53 -5.06
N TYR A 450 22.41 8.19 -5.03
CA TYR A 450 21.21 7.49 -4.65
C TYR A 450 21.35 6.74 -3.32
N ALA A 451 22.41 7.00 -2.53
CA ALA A 451 22.53 6.48 -1.18
C ALA A 451 21.42 7.08 -0.29
N GLY A 452 20.88 6.25 0.58
CA GLY A 452 19.75 6.57 1.43
C GLY A 452 18.38 6.24 0.82
N PRO A 453 17.37 5.99 1.69
CA PRO A 453 16.03 5.59 1.30
C PRO A 453 15.31 6.70 0.52
N SER A 454 14.52 6.29 -0.46
CA SER A 454 13.60 7.15 -1.20
C SER A 454 12.28 7.34 -0.43
N PHE A 455 11.42 8.21 -0.97
CA PHE A 455 10.05 8.36 -0.45
C PHE A 455 9.28 7.03 -0.45
N SER A 456 9.37 6.26 -1.52
CA SER A 456 8.70 4.96 -1.64
C SER A 456 9.19 3.94 -0.62
N ASP A 457 10.45 4.00 -0.23
CA ASP A 457 11.03 3.11 0.78
C ASP A 457 10.46 3.41 2.17
N PHE A 458 10.34 4.70 2.52
CA PHE A 458 9.67 5.10 3.74
C PHE A 458 8.18 4.74 3.76
N GLU A 459 7.47 4.90 2.64
CA GLU A 459 6.08 4.47 2.53
C GLU A 459 5.93 2.96 2.70
N PHE A 460 6.85 2.16 2.15
CA PHE A 460 6.91 0.72 2.39
C PHE A 460 7.15 0.41 3.87
N ALA A 461 8.16 1.03 4.50
CA ALA A 461 8.47 0.84 5.90
C ALA A 461 7.28 1.20 6.82
N ARG A 462 6.60 2.33 6.56
CA ARG A 462 5.38 2.74 7.30
C ARG A 462 4.27 1.73 7.16
N ARG A 463 3.98 1.33 5.93
CA ARG A 463 2.89 0.40 5.63
C ARG A 463 3.12 -0.94 6.32
N GLU A 464 4.32 -1.49 6.18
CA GLU A 464 4.69 -2.75 6.81
C GLU A 464 4.98 -2.61 8.32
N GLY A 465 5.22 -1.41 8.83
CA GLY A 465 5.60 -1.16 10.23
C GLY A 465 6.94 -1.80 10.61
N ARG A 466 7.94 -1.73 9.73
CA ARG A 466 9.24 -2.38 9.88
C ARG A 466 10.39 -1.43 9.71
N SER A 467 11.47 -1.69 10.44
CA SER A 467 12.77 -1.13 10.11
C SER A 467 13.39 -1.87 8.94
N CYS A 468 14.11 -1.15 8.10
CA CYS A 468 14.68 -1.66 6.86
C CYS A 468 16.16 -1.32 6.74
N LEU A 469 16.87 -2.07 5.89
CA LEU A 469 18.23 -1.79 5.43
C LEU A 469 18.23 -1.52 3.94
N LEU A 470 19.07 -0.59 3.51
CA LEU A 470 19.31 -0.29 2.11
C LEU A 470 20.80 -0.45 1.82
N PHE A 471 21.10 -1.16 0.74
CA PHE A 471 22.48 -1.35 0.27
C PHE A 471 22.66 -0.64 -1.07
N THR A 472 23.57 0.34 -1.11
CA THR A 472 23.82 1.14 -2.31
C THR A 472 25.25 0.96 -2.81
N PHE A 473 25.45 0.60 -4.08
CA PHE A 473 26.78 0.62 -4.67
C PHE A 473 27.35 2.04 -4.72
N VAL A 474 28.43 2.29 -3.96
CA VAL A 474 29.20 3.54 -4.02
C VAL A 474 30.47 3.41 -4.83
N SER A 475 30.97 2.17 -4.97
CA SER A 475 31.98 1.76 -5.93
C SER A 475 31.77 0.28 -6.28
N PRO A 476 32.43 -0.27 -7.32
CA PRO A 476 32.31 -1.70 -7.67
C PRO A 476 32.63 -2.65 -6.52
N ASP A 477 33.49 -2.20 -5.58
CA ASP A 477 33.98 -3.00 -4.46
C ASP A 477 33.46 -2.53 -3.11
N ARG A 478 32.43 -1.63 -3.08
CA ARG A 478 31.94 -1.04 -1.86
C ARG A 478 30.45 -0.76 -1.90
N LEU A 479 29.73 -1.20 -0.86
CA LEU A 479 28.32 -0.88 -0.60
C LEU A 479 28.19 0.05 0.60
N ASN A 480 27.40 1.13 0.49
CA ASN A 480 26.88 1.89 1.64
C ASN A 480 25.70 1.16 2.24
N VAL A 481 25.52 1.27 3.54
CA VAL A 481 24.41 0.67 4.28
C VAL A 481 23.66 1.73 5.04
N ASP A 482 22.40 1.90 4.72
CA ASP A 482 21.48 2.80 5.41
C ASP A 482 20.45 1.98 6.21
N TYR A 483 20.24 2.38 7.47
CA TYR A 483 19.11 1.93 8.28
C TYR A 483 18.02 2.98 8.27
N PHE A 484 16.76 2.58 8.13
CA PHE A 484 15.64 3.51 8.19
C PHE A 484 14.39 2.89 8.82
N GLN A 485 13.52 3.75 9.36
CA GLN A 485 12.35 3.39 10.14
C GLN A 485 11.06 4.00 9.57
N PRO A 486 9.87 3.48 9.99
CA PRO A 486 8.57 3.99 9.57
C PRO A 486 8.30 5.46 9.88
N ASP A 487 8.91 6.00 10.93
CA ASP A 487 8.75 7.40 11.37
C ASP A 487 9.56 8.41 10.56
N GLY A 488 10.41 7.95 9.65
CA GLY A 488 11.24 8.79 8.80
C GLY A 488 12.69 8.88 9.25
N LEU A 489 13.05 8.28 10.40
CA LEU A 489 14.42 8.21 10.85
C LEU A 489 15.26 7.40 9.85
N ARG A 490 16.45 7.90 9.53
CA ARG A 490 17.46 7.22 8.72
C ARG A 490 18.84 7.43 9.32
N ILE A 491 19.67 6.41 9.25
CA ILE A 491 21.02 6.41 9.81
C ILE A 491 21.93 5.71 8.83
N ASP A 492 22.99 6.41 8.40
CA ASP A 492 24.07 5.82 7.61
C ASP A 492 24.96 4.98 8.53
N LEU A 493 24.97 3.66 8.32
CA LEU A 493 25.78 2.71 9.08
C LEU A 493 27.20 2.59 8.53
N GLY A 494 27.56 3.38 7.52
CA GLY A 494 28.84 3.35 6.84
C GLY A 494 28.91 2.31 5.71
N THR A 495 30.12 2.10 5.24
CA THR A 495 30.37 1.25 4.09
C THR A 495 30.90 -0.13 4.47
N ILE A 496 30.60 -1.13 3.62
CA ILE A 496 31.21 -2.46 3.65
C ILE A 496 32.02 -2.66 2.37
N ASP A 497 33.20 -3.27 2.49
CA ASP A 497 34.07 -3.60 1.36
C ASP A 497 33.76 -5.03 0.87
N ARG A 498 33.97 -5.23 -0.45
CA ARG A 498 33.88 -6.56 -1.06
C ARG A 498 34.96 -7.45 -0.50
N PRO A 499 34.61 -8.65 0.04
CA PRO A 499 35.58 -9.56 0.63
C PRO A 499 36.54 -10.19 -0.37
#